data_adb222eec158d0b01c53819efd1abbdb
#
_entry.id   adb222eec158d0b01c53819efd1abbdb
#
_cell.length_a   1.000
_cell.length_b   1.000
_cell.length_c   1.000
_cell.angle_alpha   90.00
_cell.angle_beta   90.00
_cell.angle_gamma   90.00
#
_symmetry.space_group_name_H-M   'P 1'
#
loop_
_entity.id
_entity.type
_entity.pdbx_description
1 polymer ?
#
loop_
_entity_poly.entity_id
_entity_poly.type
_entity_poly.pdbx_seq_one_letter_code
_entity_poly.pdbx_strand_id
1 'polypeptide(L)'
;MVSQNQYGELTIGDSHEYGLTHDPFSRGFIDQMIIRYLGTFTQLSSSQIIQHWVGFYPKMTNGNTELVVSPETGVTIINGVGGNGMTLSFGLAEEIINGEIPVSTL
;
A
#
# COMPACT_ATOMS: atom_id res chain seq x y z
N MET A 1 3.41 -9.44 -3.56
CA MET A 1 2.17 -9.66 -4.37
C MET A 1 2.56 -9.96 -5.81
N VAL A 2 1.85 -10.89 -6.48
CA VAL A 2 2.01 -11.13 -7.94
C VAL A 2 0.61 -11.30 -8.54
N SER A 3 0.34 -10.58 -9.60
CA SER A 3 -0.91 -10.72 -10.37
C SER A 3 -0.61 -10.68 -11.86
N GLN A 4 -1.44 -11.33 -12.65
CA GLN A 4 -1.30 -11.36 -14.11
C GLN A 4 -2.54 -10.75 -14.76
N ASN A 5 -2.34 -9.90 -15.74
CA ASN A 5 -3.43 -9.36 -16.55
C ASN A 5 -3.75 -10.26 -17.76
N GLN A 6 -4.78 -9.90 -18.51
CA GLN A 6 -5.23 -10.64 -19.70
C GLN A 6 -4.22 -10.65 -20.86
N TYR A 7 -3.21 -9.80 -20.84
CA TYR A 7 -2.16 -9.72 -21.85
C TYR A 7 -0.90 -10.50 -21.49
N GLY A 8 -0.91 -11.17 -20.33
CA GLY A 8 0.23 -11.94 -19.84
C GLY A 8 1.26 -11.12 -19.09
N GLU A 9 1.03 -9.81 -18.89
CA GLU A 9 1.92 -8.97 -18.09
C GLU A 9 1.76 -9.25 -16.61
N LEU A 10 2.87 -9.32 -15.90
CA LEU A 10 2.90 -9.53 -14.45
C LEU A 10 3.10 -8.20 -13.73
N THR A 11 2.21 -7.90 -12.81
CA THR A 11 2.44 -6.89 -11.78
C THR A 11 3.05 -7.57 -10.57
N ILE A 12 4.26 -7.17 -10.23
CA ILE A 12 5.03 -7.77 -9.14
C ILE A 12 5.28 -6.68 -8.11
N GLY A 13 4.92 -6.89 -6.90
CA GLY A 13 5.21 -6.02 -5.77
C GLY A 13 5.66 -6.83 -4.58
N ASP A 14 6.25 -6.21 -3.64
CA ASP A 14 6.62 -4.81 -3.49
C ASP A 14 7.76 -4.73 -2.48
N SER A 15 8.42 -3.61 -2.45
CA SER A 15 9.31 -3.22 -1.35
C SER A 15 8.68 -2.06 -0.59
N HIS A 16 9.01 -1.95 0.70
CA HIS A 16 8.53 -0.86 1.53
C HIS A 16 9.71 -0.10 2.10
N GLU A 17 9.68 1.22 1.97
CA GLU A 17 10.62 2.12 2.62
C GLU A 17 9.84 3.09 3.50
N TYR A 18 10.39 3.39 4.66
CA TYR A 18 9.79 4.30 5.63
C TYR A 18 10.69 5.51 5.81
N GLY A 19 10.14 6.70 5.71
CA GLY A 19 10.87 7.93 5.86
C GLY A 19 9.97 9.15 5.74
N LEU A 20 10.48 10.32 6.09
CA LEU A 20 9.78 11.59 5.92
C LEU A 20 9.91 12.13 4.49
N THR A 21 10.89 11.67 3.75
CA THR A 21 11.13 12.03 2.36
C THR A 21 11.30 10.76 1.54
N HIS A 22 10.80 10.79 0.32
CA HIS A 22 10.94 9.69 -0.61
C HIS A 22 12.21 9.85 -1.45
N ASP A 23 12.79 8.72 -1.84
CA ASP A 23 13.83 8.68 -2.86
C ASP A 23 13.15 8.71 -4.25
N PRO A 24 13.39 9.71 -5.09
CA PRO A 24 12.78 9.79 -6.41
C PRO A 24 13.39 8.81 -7.43
N PHE A 25 14.47 8.14 -7.05
CA PHE A 25 15.19 7.25 -7.97
C PHE A 25 14.81 5.78 -7.75
N SER A 26 14.56 5.08 -8.85
CA SER A 26 14.38 3.63 -8.79
C SER A 26 15.72 2.95 -8.45
N ARG A 27 15.67 1.96 -7.57
CA ARG A 27 16.85 1.19 -7.15
C ARG A 27 16.86 -0.16 -7.84
N GLY A 28 17.59 -0.29 -8.94
CA GLY A 28 17.64 -1.52 -9.73
C GLY A 28 18.04 -2.78 -8.95
N PHE A 29 18.75 -2.64 -7.81
CA PHE A 29 19.06 -3.79 -6.96
C PHE A 29 17.80 -4.35 -6.25
N ILE A 30 16.82 -3.49 -5.92
CA ILE A 30 15.54 -3.92 -5.33
C ILE A 30 14.76 -4.76 -6.34
N ASP A 31 14.71 -4.31 -7.58
CA ASP A 31 14.05 -5.05 -8.66
C ASP A 31 14.66 -6.42 -8.84
N GLN A 32 16.00 -6.47 -8.87
CA GLN A 32 16.73 -7.74 -8.97
C GLN A 32 16.44 -8.67 -7.79
N MET A 33 16.35 -8.13 -6.57
CA MET A 33 15.98 -8.92 -5.39
C MET A 33 14.58 -9.49 -5.50
N ILE A 34 13.61 -8.67 -5.91
CA ILE A 34 12.21 -9.08 -6.08
C ILE A 34 12.09 -10.17 -7.16
N ILE A 35 12.70 -9.95 -8.34
CA ILE A 35 12.68 -10.92 -9.44
C ILE A 35 13.38 -12.22 -9.03
N ARG A 36 14.51 -12.13 -8.35
CA ARG A 36 15.23 -13.31 -7.87
C ARG A 36 14.41 -14.11 -6.87
N TYR A 37 13.73 -13.43 -5.94
CA TYR A 37 12.84 -14.09 -4.99
C TYR A 37 11.65 -14.75 -5.69
N LEU A 38 11.02 -14.08 -6.65
CA LEU A 38 9.95 -14.64 -7.46
C LEU A 38 10.42 -15.91 -8.19
N GLY A 39 11.62 -15.91 -8.73
CA GLY A 39 12.23 -17.06 -9.42
C GLY A 39 12.43 -18.30 -8.54
N THR A 40 12.31 -18.18 -7.21
CA THR A 40 12.42 -19.35 -6.29
C THR A 40 11.18 -20.25 -6.33
N PHE A 41 10.03 -19.73 -6.75
CA PHE A 41 8.76 -20.49 -6.78
C PHE A 41 7.98 -20.33 -8.09
N THR A 42 8.49 -19.59 -9.05
CA THR A 42 7.87 -19.35 -10.36
C THR A 42 8.93 -19.38 -11.45
N GLN A 43 8.58 -19.97 -12.60
CA GLN A 43 9.41 -19.88 -13.81
C GLN A 43 8.96 -18.67 -14.65
N LEU A 44 9.86 -17.73 -14.85
CA LEU A 44 9.67 -16.64 -15.78
C LEU A 44 10.37 -17.00 -17.09
N SER A 45 9.62 -17.09 -18.18
CA SER A 45 10.17 -17.38 -19.53
C SER A 45 11.02 -16.22 -20.07
N SER A 46 10.68 -15.01 -19.68
CA SER A 46 11.48 -13.79 -19.90
C SER A 46 11.12 -12.80 -18.81
N SER A 47 12.09 -12.00 -18.37
CA SER A 47 11.87 -10.97 -17.38
C SER A 47 12.35 -9.63 -17.94
N GLN A 48 11.49 -8.97 -18.70
CA GLN A 48 11.70 -7.59 -19.10
C GLN A 48 10.84 -6.69 -18.23
N ILE A 49 11.46 -5.78 -17.48
CA ILE A 49 10.74 -4.76 -16.76
C ILE A 49 10.29 -3.71 -17.76
N ILE A 50 8.98 -3.53 -17.88
CA ILE A 50 8.38 -2.57 -18.82
C ILE A 50 7.95 -1.28 -18.14
N GLN A 51 7.74 -1.33 -16.82
CA GLN A 51 7.29 -0.18 -16.04
C GLN A 51 7.67 -0.32 -14.58
N HIS A 52 7.98 0.82 -13.95
CA HIS A 52 8.07 0.99 -12.50
C HIS A 52 7.08 2.04 -12.04
N TRP A 53 6.55 1.87 -10.85
CA TRP A 53 5.83 2.93 -10.16
C TRP A 53 6.03 2.82 -8.65
N VAL A 54 5.83 3.92 -7.97
CA VAL A 54 5.92 4.02 -6.51
C VAL A 54 4.62 4.63 -6.00
N GLY A 55 4.03 4.04 -4.98
CA GLY A 55 2.91 4.59 -4.24
C GLY A 55 3.38 5.20 -2.93
N PHE A 56 2.83 6.36 -2.57
CA PHE A 56 3.08 7.00 -1.28
C PHE A 56 1.81 6.97 -0.46
N TYR A 57 1.94 6.55 0.77
CA TYR A 57 0.83 6.50 1.70
C TYR A 57 1.32 6.74 3.13
N PRO A 58 0.53 7.42 3.96
CA PRO A 58 0.88 7.63 5.35
C PRO A 58 0.72 6.35 6.16
N LYS A 59 1.57 6.20 7.17
CA LYS A 59 1.48 5.18 8.18
C LYS A 59 1.56 5.83 9.54
N MET A 60 0.73 5.37 10.48
CA MET A 60 0.77 5.84 11.86
C MET A 60 2.09 5.44 12.52
N THR A 61 2.65 6.34 13.33
CA THR A 61 3.90 6.14 14.07
C THR A 61 3.70 6.05 15.58
N ASN A 62 2.46 6.28 16.05
CA ASN A 62 2.08 6.30 17.47
C ASN A 62 1.54 4.96 17.99
N GLY A 63 1.62 3.90 17.19
CA GLY A 63 1.10 2.58 17.53
C GLY A 63 -0.36 2.32 17.11
N ASN A 64 -1.06 3.34 16.62
CA ASN A 64 -2.39 3.15 16.04
C ASN A 64 -2.28 2.49 14.66
N THR A 65 -3.36 1.84 14.25
CA THR A 65 -3.47 1.19 12.95
C THR A 65 -4.08 2.08 11.88
N GLU A 66 -4.84 3.08 12.30
CA GLU A 66 -5.52 4.06 11.43
C GLU A 66 -5.64 5.43 12.10
N LEU A 67 -5.94 6.43 11.30
CA LEU A 67 -6.35 7.77 11.71
C LEU A 67 -7.83 7.95 11.36
N VAL A 68 -8.65 8.24 12.36
CA VAL A 68 -10.07 8.59 12.18
C VAL A 68 -10.36 9.88 12.93
N VAL A 69 -10.56 10.97 12.17
CA VAL A 69 -10.79 12.30 12.75
C VAL A 69 -11.94 13.02 12.08
N SER A 70 -12.62 13.87 12.85
CA SER A 70 -13.61 14.80 12.33
C SER A 70 -13.10 16.23 12.49
N PRO A 71 -12.64 16.85 11.41
CA PRO A 71 -12.20 18.25 11.42
C PRO A 71 -13.37 19.23 11.51
N GLU A 72 -14.53 18.85 10.98
CA GLU A 72 -15.77 19.65 10.98
C GLU A 72 -16.97 18.75 11.11
N THR A 73 -18.10 19.34 11.53
CA THR A 73 -19.37 18.62 11.62
C THR A 73 -19.77 18.01 10.26
N GLY A 74 -19.99 16.71 10.24
CA GLY A 74 -20.40 15.99 9.04
C GLY A 74 -19.23 15.60 8.11
N VAL A 75 -17.98 15.88 8.50
CA VAL A 75 -16.77 15.46 7.76
C VAL A 75 -15.97 14.47 8.59
N THR A 76 -15.70 13.31 8.03
CA THR A 76 -14.81 12.29 8.65
C THR A 76 -13.67 11.96 7.71
N ILE A 77 -12.45 12.07 8.20
CA ILE A 77 -11.24 11.68 7.48
C ILE A 77 -10.76 10.35 8.03
N ILE A 78 -10.55 9.40 7.15
CA ILE A 78 -9.98 8.08 7.43
C ILE A 78 -8.70 7.96 6.65
N ASN A 79 -7.58 7.68 7.33
CA ASN A 79 -6.27 7.55 6.69
C ASN A 79 -5.31 6.71 7.57
N GLY A 80 -4.06 6.60 7.17
CA GLY A 80 -2.99 6.03 7.99
C GLY A 80 -2.93 4.51 8.04
N VAL A 81 -3.79 3.80 7.28
CA VAL A 81 -3.83 2.32 7.22
C VAL A 81 -2.62 1.67 6.54
N GLY A 82 -1.64 2.48 6.15
CA GLY A 82 -0.46 2.00 5.45
C GLY A 82 -0.80 1.38 4.09
N GLY A 83 -0.10 0.32 3.71
CA GLY A 83 -0.31 -0.40 2.44
C GLY A 83 -1.59 -1.25 2.37
N ASN A 84 -2.40 -1.28 3.42
CA ASN A 84 -3.56 -2.16 3.51
C ASN A 84 -4.89 -1.49 3.09
N GLY A 85 -4.84 -0.27 2.59
CA GLY A 85 -6.05 0.52 2.27
C GLY A 85 -7.02 -0.19 1.33
N MET A 86 -6.53 -0.84 0.28
CA MET A 86 -7.38 -1.57 -0.66
C MET A 86 -8.14 -2.74 0.00
N THR A 87 -7.54 -3.39 0.98
CA THR A 87 -8.12 -4.55 1.66
C THR A 87 -9.06 -4.13 2.78
N LEU A 88 -8.70 -3.09 3.53
CA LEU A 88 -9.37 -2.74 4.78
C LEU A 88 -10.41 -1.61 4.65
N SER A 89 -10.35 -0.80 3.58
CA SER A 89 -11.12 0.45 3.48
C SER A 89 -12.63 0.25 3.63
N PHE A 90 -13.20 -0.79 3.05
CA PHE A 90 -14.65 -1.02 3.10
C PHE A 90 -15.10 -1.43 4.50
N GLY A 91 -14.39 -2.38 5.14
CA GLY A 91 -14.71 -2.80 6.52
C GLY A 91 -14.53 -1.65 7.50
N LEU A 92 -13.42 -0.92 7.40
CA LEU A 92 -13.15 0.23 8.27
C LEU A 92 -14.22 1.33 8.11
N ALA A 93 -14.65 1.60 6.88
CA ALA A 93 -15.73 2.56 6.64
C ALA A 93 -17.06 2.10 7.26
N GLU A 94 -17.40 0.81 7.17
CA GLU A 94 -18.59 0.23 7.78
C GLU A 94 -18.56 0.35 9.30
N GLU A 95 -17.46 -0.03 9.95
CA GLU A 95 -17.28 0.06 11.39
C GLU A 95 -17.41 1.51 11.91
N ILE A 96 -16.88 2.48 11.15
CA ILE A 96 -16.99 3.91 11.52
C ILE A 96 -18.41 4.41 11.36
N ILE A 97 -19.10 4.06 10.27
CA ILE A 97 -20.50 4.46 10.04
C ILE A 97 -21.42 3.85 11.11
N ASN A 98 -21.15 2.63 11.52
CA ASN A 98 -21.90 1.96 12.59
C ASN A 98 -21.54 2.48 14.00
N GLY A 99 -20.55 3.34 14.13
CA GLY A 99 -20.10 3.89 15.41
C GLY A 99 -19.30 2.90 16.27
N GLU A 100 -18.74 1.87 15.67
CA GLU A 100 -17.93 0.87 16.34
C GLU A 100 -16.51 1.37 16.60
N ILE A 101 -16.00 2.26 15.74
CA ILE A 101 -14.72 2.95 15.90
C ILE A 101 -14.97 4.40 16.29
N PRO A 102 -14.36 4.88 17.38
CA PRO A 102 -14.53 6.28 17.79
C PRO A 102 -13.85 7.25 16.82
N VAL A 103 -14.57 8.31 16.47
CA VAL A 103 -14.04 9.42 15.67
C VAL A 103 -13.50 10.49 16.62
N SER A 104 -12.21 10.78 16.53
CA SER A 104 -11.59 11.85 17.31
C SER A 104 -11.94 13.21 16.69
N THR A 105 -12.19 14.21 17.52
CA THR A 105 -12.26 15.61 17.08
C THR A 105 -10.88 16.24 17.12
N LEU A 106 -10.56 17.07 16.11
CA LEU A 106 -9.34 17.89 16.10
C LEU A 106 -9.46 19.08 17.03
#